data_75f647b6a5665fa15a1c542d44ef2681
#
_entry.id   75f647b6a5665fa15a1c542d44ef2681
#
_cell.length_a   1.000
_cell.length_b   1.000
_cell.length_c   1.000
_cell.angle_alpha   90.00
_cell.angle_beta   90.00
_cell.angle_gamma   90.00
#
_symmetry.space_group_name_H-M   'P 1'
#
loop_
_entity.id
_entity.type
_entity.pdbx_description
1 polymer ?
#
loop_
_entity_poly.entity_id
_entity_poly.type
_entity_poly.pdbx_seq_one_letter_code
_entity_poly.pdbx_strand_id
1 'polypeptide(L)'
;WAGSLSHNGLTGLGGVKDFAVHQLGHELSAMFDTAHGASLATVWGAWAKAVYRTKPSRFARFARNVWGVTEADEEKAALEGMKKTVAFFRSIGMPTSMEENKDIGLQDDVTIHDLAYRCTYHRTRSIGAFRALGEEEIYQIYKAADHTEKFA
;
A
#
# COMPACT_ATOMS: atom_id res chain seq x y z
N TRP A 1 -18.30 4.90 -9.96
CA TRP A 1 -18.60 6.32 -9.74
C TRP A 1 -18.08 6.79 -8.38
N ALA A 2 -18.36 6.06 -7.28
CA ALA A 2 -17.87 6.40 -5.94
C ALA A 2 -16.33 6.49 -5.86
N GLY A 3 -15.62 5.56 -6.49
CA GLY A 3 -14.16 5.58 -6.59
C GLY A 3 -13.64 6.83 -7.31
N SER A 4 -14.30 7.22 -8.41
CA SER A 4 -13.96 8.43 -9.15
C SER A 4 -14.15 9.70 -8.31
N LEU A 5 -15.27 9.80 -7.58
CA LEU A 5 -15.53 10.92 -6.67
C LEU A 5 -14.49 11.00 -5.55
N SER A 6 -14.13 9.85 -4.97
CA SER A 6 -13.09 9.77 -3.93
C SER A 6 -11.72 10.19 -4.46
N HIS A 7 -11.31 9.65 -5.61
CA HIS A 7 -10.04 9.99 -6.25
C HIS A 7 -9.93 11.50 -6.53
N ASN A 8 -11.02 12.14 -6.98
CA ASN A 8 -11.08 13.57 -7.22
C ASN A 8 -11.21 14.42 -5.93
N GLY A 9 -11.27 13.79 -4.77
CA GLY A 9 -11.23 14.47 -3.46
C GLY A 9 -12.57 14.97 -2.94
N LEU A 10 -13.68 14.63 -3.60
CA LEU A 10 -15.02 15.06 -3.16
C LEU A 10 -15.46 14.43 -1.83
N THR A 11 -14.88 13.30 -1.46
CA THR A 11 -15.14 12.61 -0.18
C THR A 11 -14.25 13.10 0.97
N GLY A 12 -13.31 14.01 0.71
CA GLY A 12 -12.32 14.50 1.68
C GLY A 12 -12.01 15.97 1.51
N LEU A 13 -13.02 16.80 1.30
CA LEU A 13 -12.86 18.24 1.12
C LEU A 13 -12.11 18.87 2.30
N GLY A 14 -11.07 19.66 1.99
CA GLY A 14 -10.19 20.29 2.98
C GLY A 14 -9.13 19.38 3.58
N GLY A 15 -9.11 18.10 3.22
CA GLY A 15 -8.08 17.14 3.64
C GLY A 15 -6.92 17.05 2.64
N VAL A 16 -5.74 16.67 3.15
CA VAL A 16 -4.61 16.33 2.30
C VAL A 16 -4.76 14.87 1.83
N LYS A 17 -4.63 14.66 0.52
CA LYS A 17 -4.66 13.32 -0.07
C LYS A 17 -3.30 12.64 0.09
N ASP A 18 -3.32 11.36 0.45
CA ASP A 18 -2.11 10.52 0.41
C ASP A 18 -2.12 9.68 -0.87
N PHE A 19 -1.10 9.82 -1.67
CA PHE A 19 -0.88 9.05 -2.89
C PHE A 19 0.37 8.15 -2.81
N ALA A 20 0.87 7.83 -1.60
CA ALA A 20 2.05 6.99 -1.44
C ALA A 20 1.90 5.64 -2.16
N VAL A 21 0.77 4.94 -1.97
CA VAL A 21 0.50 3.66 -2.65
C VAL A 21 0.49 3.80 -4.17
N HIS A 22 -0.05 4.92 -4.70
CA HIS A 22 -0.02 5.19 -6.12
C HIS A 22 1.41 5.39 -6.64
N GLN A 23 2.23 6.13 -5.89
CA GLN A 23 3.63 6.37 -6.28
C GLN A 23 4.46 5.08 -6.23
N LEU A 24 4.25 4.24 -5.22
CA LEU A 24 4.82 2.89 -5.17
C LEU A 24 4.36 2.03 -6.36
N GLY A 25 3.05 2.01 -6.62
CA GLY A 25 2.48 1.23 -7.71
C GLY A 25 2.92 1.73 -9.10
N HIS A 26 3.15 3.03 -9.28
CA HIS A 26 3.64 3.59 -10.54
C HIS A 26 5.01 3.04 -10.94
N GLU A 27 5.94 2.88 -9.99
CA GLU A 27 7.25 2.30 -10.28
C GLU A 27 7.14 0.83 -10.69
N LEU A 28 6.25 0.06 -10.04
CA LEU A 28 5.97 -1.32 -10.46
C LEU A 28 5.37 -1.37 -11.86
N SER A 29 4.39 -0.52 -12.16
CA SER A 29 3.80 -0.47 -13.50
C SER A 29 4.81 -0.02 -14.55
N ALA A 30 5.68 0.92 -14.23
CA ALA A 30 6.69 1.42 -15.15
C ALA A 30 7.79 0.40 -15.44
N MET A 31 8.17 -0.42 -14.44
CA MET A 31 9.26 -1.40 -14.60
C MET A 31 8.77 -2.72 -15.20
N PHE A 32 7.56 -3.16 -14.86
CA PHE A 32 7.07 -4.51 -15.18
C PHE A 32 5.84 -4.53 -16.09
N ASP A 33 5.38 -3.37 -16.56
CA ASP A 33 4.16 -3.24 -17.38
C ASP A 33 2.91 -3.88 -16.77
N THR A 34 2.85 -3.97 -15.44
CA THR A 34 1.69 -4.52 -14.73
C THR A 34 0.54 -3.52 -14.68
N ALA A 35 -0.70 -4.01 -14.71
CA ALA A 35 -1.89 -3.18 -14.63
C ALA A 35 -1.90 -2.34 -13.35
N HIS A 36 -2.27 -1.05 -13.45
CA HIS A 36 -2.21 -0.10 -12.33
C HIS A 36 -2.96 -0.57 -11.07
N GLY A 37 -4.17 -1.10 -11.22
CA GLY A 37 -4.92 -1.65 -10.09
C GLY A 37 -4.22 -2.83 -9.41
N ALA A 38 -3.56 -3.69 -10.19
CA ALA A 38 -2.78 -4.82 -9.67
C ALA A 38 -1.54 -4.32 -8.92
N SER A 39 -0.81 -3.34 -9.47
CA SER A 39 0.36 -2.76 -8.80
C SER A 39 0.01 -2.12 -7.45
N LEU A 40 -1.14 -1.44 -7.36
CA LEU A 40 -1.62 -0.86 -6.11
C LEU A 40 -1.95 -1.94 -5.07
N ALA A 41 -2.68 -2.99 -5.48
CA ALA A 41 -3.04 -4.08 -4.60
C ALA A 41 -1.81 -4.83 -4.08
N THR A 42 -0.80 -5.03 -4.94
CA THR A 42 0.48 -5.66 -4.62
C THR A 42 1.18 -5.00 -3.43
N VAL A 43 1.24 -3.68 -3.38
CA VAL A 43 2.01 -2.94 -2.35
C VAL A 43 1.16 -2.43 -1.19
N TRP A 44 -0.16 -2.40 -1.33
CA TRP A 44 -1.04 -1.77 -0.34
C TRP A 44 -0.86 -2.34 1.06
N GLY A 45 -0.79 -3.64 1.18
CA GLY A 45 -0.66 -4.34 2.47
C GLY A 45 0.63 -3.99 3.20
N ALA A 46 1.76 -4.06 2.50
CA ALA A 46 3.08 -3.74 3.05
C ALA A 46 3.17 -2.26 3.46
N TRP A 47 2.66 -1.36 2.62
CA TRP A 47 2.57 0.06 2.94
C TRP A 47 1.71 0.30 4.19
N ALA A 48 0.51 -0.24 4.23
CA ALA A 48 -0.40 -0.06 5.37
C ALA A 48 0.25 -0.51 6.68
N LYS A 49 0.92 -1.67 6.68
CA LYS A 49 1.67 -2.19 7.84
C LYS A 49 2.84 -1.30 8.25
N ALA A 50 3.52 -0.66 7.29
CA ALA A 50 4.63 0.24 7.58
C ALA A 50 4.18 1.55 8.24
N VAL A 51 2.96 2.06 7.88
CA VAL A 51 2.56 3.42 8.27
C VAL A 51 1.47 3.48 9.34
N TYR A 52 0.69 2.41 9.61
CA TYR A 52 -0.51 2.47 10.47
C TYR A 52 -0.23 3.01 11.87
N ARG A 53 0.94 2.74 12.45
CA ARG A 53 1.32 3.22 13.78
C ARG A 53 1.50 4.74 13.88
N THR A 54 1.64 5.44 12.75
CA THR A 54 1.65 6.91 12.73
C THR A 54 0.33 7.48 13.27
N LYS A 55 -0.79 6.83 12.96
CA LYS A 55 -2.11 7.18 13.48
C LYS A 55 -3.04 5.96 13.46
N PRO A 56 -2.93 5.04 14.45
CA PRO A 56 -3.71 3.80 14.48
C PRO A 56 -5.21 4.02 14.40
N SER A 57 -5.71 5.10 15.02
CA SER A 57 -7.14 5.46 15.01
C SER A 57 -7.75 5.61 13.61
N ARG A 58 -6.97 6.03 12.61
CA ARG A 58 -7.44 6.14 11.21
C ARG A 58 -7.69 4.77 10.61
N PHE A 59 -6.77 3.83 10.81
CA PHE A 59 -6.91 2.45 10.34
C PHE A 59 -7.97 1.69 11.12
N ALA A 60 -8.07 1.90 12.45
CA ALA A 60 -9.13 1.33 13.27
C ALA A 60 -10.53 1.82 12.82
N ARG A 61 -10.67 3.11 12.55
CA ARG A 61 -11.92 3.66 11.98
C ARG A 61 -12.27 3.04 10.63
N PHE A 62 -11.29 2.87 9.74
CA PHE A 62 -11.47 2.18 8.48
C PHE A 62 -11.92 0.73 8.71
N ALA A 63 -11.25 0.00 9.59
CA ALA A 63 -11.59 -1.38 9.93
C ALA A 63 -13.02 -1.52 10.44
N ARG A 64 -13.45 -0.64 11.33
CA ARG A 64 -14.81 -0.65 11.90
C ARG A 64 -15.86 -0.30 10.86
N ASN A 65 -15.64 0.75 10.09
CA ASN A 65 -16.65 1.26 9.15
C ASN A 65 -16.78 0.44 7.87
N VAL A 66 -15.68 -0.14 7.39
CA VAL A 66 -15.67 -0.90 6.12
C VAL A 66 -15.84 -2.40 6.37
N TRP A 67 -15.18 -2.92 7.41
CA TRP A 67 -15.12 -4.36 7.66
C TRP A 67 -15.94 -4.83 8.86
N GLY A 68 -16.62 -3.94 9.57
CA GLY A 68 -17.43 -4.29 10.74
C GLY A 68 -16.59 -4.86 11.90
N VAL A 69 -15.32 -4.47 12.00
CA VAL A 69 -14.44 -4.91 13.10
C VAL A 69 -14.96 -4.32 14.42
N THR A 70 -15.12 -5.17 15.44
CA THR A 70 -15.64 -4.79 16.76
C THR A 70 -14.55 -4.64 17.81
N GLU A 71 -13.30 -4.93 17.49
CA GLU A 71 -12.16 -4.82 18.39
C GLU A 71 -12.02 -3.39 18.93
N ALA A 72 -11.94 -3.26 20.26
CA ALA A 72 -11.85 -1.98 20.94
C ALA A 72 -10.46 -1.35 20.86
N ASP A 73 -9.42 -2.17 20.93
CA ASP A 73 -8.04 -1.73 20.79
C ASP A 73 -7.77 -1.26 19.36
N GLU A 74 -7.23 -0.05 19.22
CA GLU A 74 -7.05 0.58 17.91
C GLU A 74 -5.98 -0.13 17.05
N GLU A 75 -4.89 -0.60 17.64
CA GLU A 75 -3.85 -1.29 16.88
C GLU A 75 -4.33 -2.66 16.40
N LYS A 76 -5.02 -3.41 17.25
CA LYS A 76 -5.60 -4.71 16.89
C LYS A 76 -6.68 -4.55 15.83
N ALA A 77 -7.58 -3.55 16.00
CA ALA A 77 -8.60 -3.25 15.01
C ALA A 77 -7.98 -2.87 13.66
N ALA A 78 -6.94 -2.04 13.65
CA ALA A 78 -6.21 -1.67 12.45
C ALA A 78 -5.63 -2.89 11.74
N LEU A 79 -4.94 -3.77 12.47
CA LEU A 79 -4.35 -4.99 11.91
C LEU A 79 -5.41 -5.94 11.35
N GLU A 80 -6.54 -6.12 12.06
CA GLU A 80 -7.64 -6.94 11.56
C GLU A 80 -8.23 -6.36 10.28
N GLY A 81 -8.45 -5.04 10.21
CA GLY A 81 -8.95 -4.37 9.02
C GLY A 81 -8.01 -4.51 7.82
N MET A 82 -6.71 -4.40 8.04
CA MET A 82 -5.70 -4.62 7.00
C MET A 82 -5.73 -6.06 6.49
N LYS A 83 -5.80 -7.05 7.36
CA LYS A 83 -5.92 -8.48 6.98
C LYS A 83 -7.17 -8.73 6.15
N LYS A 84 -8.32 -8.19 6.56
CA LYS A 84 -9.59 -8.31 5.80
C LYS A 84 -9.49 -7.66 4.42
N THR A 85 -8.80 -6.52 4.30
CA THR A 85 -8.60 -5.84 3.01
C THR A 85 -7.73 -6.68 2.06
N VAL A 86 -6.62 -7.22 2.55
CA VAL A 86 -5.75 -8.11 1.76
C VAL A 86 -6.51 -9.38 1.35
N ALA A 87 -7.26 -9.98 2.27
CA ALA A 87 -8.09 -11.14 1.95
C ALA A 87 -9.15 -10.82 0.89
N PHE A 88 -9.76 -9.64 0.94
CA PHE A 88 -10.70 -9.18 -0.09
C PHE A 88 -10.00 -9.03 -1.46
N PHE A 89 -8.84 -8.40 -1.52
CA PHE A 89 -8.10 -8.28 -2.78
C PHE A 89 -7.82 -9.66 -3.40
N ARG A 90 -7.36 -10.63 -2.60
CA ARG A 90 -7.18 -12.02 -3.06
C ARG A 90 -8.49 -12.65 -3.55
N SER A 91 -9.61 -12.42 -2.84
CA SER A 91 -10.90 -13.02 -3.20
C SER A 91 -11.43 -12.56 -4.56
N ILE A 92 -11.00 -11.39 -5.02
CA ILE A 92 -11.34 -10.85 -6.36
C ILE A 92 -10.23 -11.04 -7.39
N GLY A 93 -9.22 -11.87 -7.07
CA GLY A 93 -8.13 -12.23 -7.98
C GLY A 93 -7.03 -11.16 -8.12
N MET A 94 -6.97 -10.19 -7.22
CA MET A 94 -5.88 -9.20 -7.21
C MET A 94 -4.65 -9.74 -6.45
N PRO A 95 -3.43 -9.55 -7.00
CA PRO A 95 -2.21 -9.91 -6.29
C PRO A 95 -2.00 -9.01 -5.07
N THR A 96 -1.48 -9.56 -3.98
CA THR A 96 -1.20 -8.84 -2.74
C THR A 96 0.27 -8.88 -2.33
N SER A 97 1.12 -9.42 -3.21
CA SER A 97 2.58 -9.38 -3.14
C SER A 97 3.15 -9.39 -4.56
N MET A 98 4.44 -9.11 -4.71
CA MET A 98 5.13 -9.24 -6.00
C MET A 98 5.13 -10.69 -6.48
N GLU A 99 5.35 -11.65 -5.57
CA GLU A 99 5.29 -13.09 -5.85
C GLU A 99 3.95 -13.53 -6.45
N GLU A 100 2.83 -12.99 -5.96
CA GLU A 100 1.49 -13.28 -6.49
C GLU A 100 1.19 -12.56 -7.81
N ASN A 101 1.91 -11.49 -8.12
CA ASN A 101 1.72 -10.71 -9.34
C ASN A 101 2.48 -11.35 -10.51
N LYS A 102 1.73 -11.93 -11.46
CA LYS A 102 2.27 -12.70 -12.59
C LYS A 102 3.19 -11.87 -13.51
N ASP A 103 2.99 -10.56 -13.54
CA ASP A 103 3.80 -9.66 -14.37
C ASP A 103 5.11 -9.28 -13.68
N ILE A 104 5.21 -9.48 -12.34
CA ILE A 104 6.34 -9.05 -11.52
C ILE A 104 7.18 -10.26 -11.06
N GLY A 105 6.59 -11.15 -10.25
CA GLY A 105 7.30 -12.25 -9.60
C GLY A 105 8.23 -11.76 -8.47
N LEU A 106 8.99 -12.69 -7.88
CA LEU A 106 10.01 -12.39 -6.87
C LEU A 106 11.15 -11.58 -7.46
N GLN A 107 11.62 -10.57 -6.72
CA GLN A 107 12.66 -9.67 -7.17
C GLN A 107 13.94 -9.80 -6.32
N ASP A 108 15.08 -9.58 -6.97
CA ASP A 108 16.34 -9.48 -6.27
C ASP A 108 16.49 -8.14 -5.54
N ASP A 109 17.46 -8.08 -4.66
CA ASP A 109 17.72 -6.92 -3.81
C ASP A 109 18.11 -5.67 -4.61
N VAL A 110 18.80 -5.86 -5.74
CA VAL A 110 19.22 -4.77 -6.63
C VAL A 110 18.01 -4.11 -7.28
N THR A 111 17.07 -4.91 -7.78
CA THR A 111 15.82 -4.42 -8.37
C THR A 111 14.96 -3.69 -7.33
N ILE A 112 14.86 -4.22 -6.11
CA ILE A 112 14.10 -3.58 -5.03
C ILE A 112 14.73 -2.22 -4.64
N HIS A 113 16.04 -2.12 -4.59
CA HIS A 113 16.73 -0.84 -4.37
C HIS A 113 16.49 0.15 -5.52
N ASP A 114 16.54 -0.31 -6.77
CA ASP A 114 16.28 0.56 -7.93
C ASP A 114 14.84 1.10 -7.92
N LEU A 115 13.85 0.27 -7.57
CA LEU A 115 12.47 0.72 -7.38
C LEU A 115 12.36 1.83 -6.33
N ALA A 116 13.01 1.67 -5.19
CA ALA A 116 12.99 2.67 -4.12
C ALA A 116 13.70 3.98 -4.53
N TYR A 117 14.84 3.86 -5.19
CA TYR A 117 15.61 4.99 -5.72
C TYR A 117 14.81 5.80 -6.75
N ARG A 118 14.15 5.13 -7.71
CA ARG A 118 13.27 5.79 -8.71
C ARG A 118 12.07 6.44 -8.06
N CYS A 119 11.41 5.76 -7.12
CA CYS A 119 10.23 6.26 -6.43
C CYS A 119 10.50 7.59 -5.69
N THR A 120 11.73 7.81 -5.24
CA THR A 120 12.17 9.08 -4.65
C THR A 120 12.71 10.10 -5.67
N TYR A 121 12.55 9.85 -6.96
CA TYR A 121 13.21 10.63 -8.02
C TYR A 121 14.70 10.82 -7.72
N HIS A 122 15.39 9.70 -7.53
CA HIS A 122 16.83 9.68 -7.25
C HIS A 122 17.19 10.48 -5.97
N ARG A 123 16.44 10.26 -4.88
CA ARG A 123 16.61 10.92 -3.56
C ARG A 123 16.28 12.42 -3.53
N THR A 124 15.56 12.93 -4.51
CA THR A 124 15.20 14.36 -4.55
C THR A 124 13.89 14.67 -3.84
N ARG A 125 13.10 13.65 -3.48
CA ARG A 125 11.83 13.79 -2.77
C ARG A 125 11.57 12.65 -1.79
N SER A 126 10.67 12.87 -0.84
CA SER A 126 9.93 11.83 -0.12
C SER A 126 8.52 11.71 -0.70
N ILE A 127 7.84 10.58 -0.44
CA ILE A 127 6.44 10.35 -0.84
C ILE A 127 5.55 10.20 0.39
N GLY A 128 4.24 10.39 0.20
CA GLY A 128 3.24 10.22 1.26
C GLY A 128 3.00 11.48 2.09
N ALA A 129 1.71 11.78 2.28
CA ALA A 129 1.24 12.87 3.12
C ALA A 129 0.84 12.39 4.53
N PHE A 130 0.44 11.13 4.66
CA PHE A 130 0.12 10.51 5.95
C PHE A 130 1.38 10.29 6.80
N ARG A 131 2.42 9.82 6.16
CA ARG A 131 3.79 9.70 6.66
C ARG A 131 4.75 9.91 5.49
N ALA A 132 5.69 10.83 5.63
CA ALA A 132 6.74 11.00 4.64
C ALA A 132 7.65 9.76 4.66
N LEU A 133 7.86 9.17 3.47
CA LEU A 133 8.67 7.98 3.25
C LEU A 133 9.85 8.35 2.37
N GLY A 134 11.06 8.15 2.85
CA GLY A 134 12.29 8.26 2.10
C GLY A 134 12.66 6.93 1.43
N GLU A 135 13.82 6.90 0.77
CA GLU A 135 14.28 5.72 0.01
C GLU A 135 14.33 4.46 0.87
N GLU A 136 14.86 4.56 2.08
CA GLU A 136 15.01 3.39 2.96
C GLU A 136 13.65 2.81 3.37
N GLU A 137 12.70 3.66 3.78
CA GLU A 137 11.35 3.17 4.13
C GLU A 137 10.64 2.56 2.91
N ILE A 138 10.81 3.15 1.74
CA ILE A 138 10.25 2.63 0.48
C ILE A 138 10.88 1.27 0.14
N TYR A 139 12.19 1.14 0.26
CA TYR A 139 12.89 -0.13 0.08
C TYR A 139 12.32 -1.21 1.02
N GLN A 140 12.15 -0.89 2.30
CA GLN A 140 11.59 -1.83 3.28
C GLN A 140 10.13 -2.21 2.94
N ILE A 141 9.35 -1.28 2.39
CA ILE A 141 7.98 -1.56 1.93
C ILE A 141 8.00 -2.53 0.74
N TYR A 142 8.84 -2.30 -0.28
CA TYR A 142 8.95 -3.22 -1.42
C TYR A 142 9.48 -4.58 -0.99
N LYS A 143 10.48 -4.62 -0.11
CA LYS A 143 11.01 -5.87 0.47
C LYS A 143 9.93 -6.66 1.22
N ALA A 144 9.05 -5.97 1.96
CA ALA A 144 7.91 -6.59 2.62
C ALA A 144 6.82 -7.05 1.64
N ALA A 145 6.65 -6.35 0.51
CA ALA A 145 5.69 -6.69 -0.53
C ALA A 145 6.17 -7.81 -1.46
N ASP A 146 7.44 -8.19 -1.42
CA ASP A 146 8.01 -9.21 -2.29
C ASP A 146 7.42 -10.59 -2.06
N HIS A 147 7.16 -10.96 -0.80
CA HIS A 147 6.66 -12.28 -0.42
C HIS A 147 5.24 -12.26 0.17
N THR A 148 4.45 -13.26 -0.20
CA THR A 148 3.08 -13.47 0.30
C THR A 148 3.02 -13.71 1.81
N GLU A 149 3.98 -14.41 2.38
CA GLU A 149 3.95 -14.88 3.78
C GLU A 149 4.06 -13.77 4.83
N LYS A 150 4.60 -12.62 4.49
CA LYS A 150 4.84 -11.53 5.45
C LYS A 150 3.58 -10.77 5.87
N PHE A 151 2.44 -11.14 5.33
CA PHE A 151 1.14 -10.51 5.64
C PHE A 151 0.12 -11.46 6.31
N ALA A 152 0.51 -12.72 6.49
CA ALA A 152 -0.34 -13.72 7.14
C ALA A 152 -0.48 -13.47 8.66
#